data_b36f4febc0a42f93cc98ac0fecb2f3d1
#
_entry.id   b36f4febc0a42f93cc98ac0fecb2f3d1
#
_cell.length_a   1.000
_cell.length_b   1.000
_cell.length_c   1.000
_cell.angle_alpha   90.00
_cell.angle_beta   90.00
_cell.angle_gamma   90.00
#
_symmetry.space_group_name_H-M   'P 1'
#
loop_
_entity.id
_entity.type
_entity.pdbx_description
1 polymer ?
#
loop_
_entity_poly.entity_id
_entity_poly.type
_entity_poly.pdbx_seq_one_letter_code
_entity_poly.pdbx_strand_id
1 'polypeptide(L)'
;MSPLNFTHILTQAVDELSESESYKGLFHQHTDGNPLPSAKALCDIIELARAIIFPGYFGNSTVNSRTVTYHIGVNVERLFDLLTEQILAGLCFGSDDECSCCTELQREEAASIAARFISHLPELRRILATDVEAAYNGDPAAHSFGEVISCYPAIRAISNYRIAHELLVLGVPLIPRIITEMAHSETGIDIHPGAAIGGYFTIDHGTGVVIGETCIIGKNVKLYLSLIHI
;
A
#
# COMPACT_ATOMS: atom_id res chain seq x y z
N MET A 1 -50.98 19.17 -2.68
CA MET A 1 -49.86 18.27 -3.04
C MET A 1 -49.81 17.17 -2.00
N SER A 2 -50.04 15.91 -2.40
CA SER A 2 -49.98 14.76 -1.50
C SER A 2 -48.53 14.67 -0.95
N PRO A 3 -48.30 14.41 0.35
CA PRO A 3 -46.98 14.23 0.88
C PRO A 3 -46.32 13.07 0.12
N LEU A 4 -45.15 13.32 -0.43
CA LEU A 4 -44.32 12.30 -1.09
C LEU A 4 -44.17 11.13 -0.13
N ASN A 5 -44.67 9.96 -0.54
CA ASN A 5 -44.55 8.75 0.28
C ASN A 5 -43.11 8.20 0.17
N PHE A 6 -42.20 8.80 0.91
CA PHE A 6 -40.78 8.41 0.93
C PHE A 6 -40.60 6.92 1.25
N THR A 7 -41.45 6.35 2.11
CA THR A 7 -41.40 4.94 2.47
C THR A 7 -41.59 4.05 1.25
N HIS A 8 -42.57 4.37 0.38
CA HIS A 8 -42.80 3.58 -0.85
C HIS A 8 -41.59 3.63 -1.78
N ILE A 9 -40.98 4.82 -1.96
CA ILE A 9 -39.80 5.01 -2.82
C ILE A 9 -38.60 4.19 -2.28
N LEU A 10 -38.39 4.25 -0.95
CA LEU A 10 -37.30 3.49 -0.32
C LEU A 10 -37.51 1.98 -0.42
N THR A 11 -38.76 1.51 -0.17
CA THR A 11 -39.07 0.08 -0.30
C THR A 11 -38.88 -0.41 -1.73
N GLN A 12 -39.38 0.32 -2.70
CA GLN A 12 -39.20 -0.03 -4.12
C GLN A 12 -37.68 -0.09 -4.50
N ALA A 13 -36.89 0.88 -4.06
CA ALA A 13 -35.45 0.88 -4.31
C ALA A 13 -34.76 -0.33 -3.66
N VAL A 14 -35.17 -0.71 -2.44
CA VAL A 14 -34.65 -1.93 -1.78
C VAL A 14 -35.01 -3.18 -2.55
N ASP A 15 -36.25 -3.31 -2.98
CA ASP A 15 -36.75 -4.45 -3.75
C ASP A 15 -35.95 -4.60 -5.06
N GLU A 16 -35.83 -3.50 -5.83
CA GLU A 16 -35.06 -3.48 -7.10
C GLU A 16 -33.56 -3.79 -6.90
N LEU A 17 -32.93 -3.23 -5.86
CA LEU A 17 -31.52 -3.48 -5.54
C LEU A 17 -31.27 -4.89 -5.01
N SER A 18 -32.29 -5.55 -4.45
CA SER A 18 -32.21 -6.90 -3.90
C SER A 18 -32.48 -7.99 -4.93
N GLU A 19 -32.89 -7.64 -6.14
CA GLU A 19 -33.06 -8.61 -7.22
C GLU A 19 -31.71 -9.23 -7.61
N SER A 20 -31.60 -10.56 -7.61
CA SER A 20 -30.35 -11.29 -7.86
C SER A 20 -29.67 -10.93 -9.19
N GLU A 21 -30.45 -10.63 -10.22
CA GLU A 21 -29.93 -10.23 -11.52
C GLU A 21 -29.32 -8.79 -11.49
N SER A 22 -29.79 -7.91 -10.58
CA SER A 22 -29.32 -6.52 -10.48
C SER A 22 -27.88 -6.43 -9.97
N TYR A 23 -27.43 -7.36 -9.14
CA TYR A 23 -26.06 -7.40 -8.58
C TYR A 23 -25.21 -8.56 -9.08
N LYS A 24 -25.66 -9.30 -10.10
CA LYS A 24 -24.91 -10.43 -10.68
C LYS A 24 -23.50 -10.00 -11.12
N GLY A 25 -22.48 -10.67 -10.54
CA GLY A 25 -21.07 -10.32 -10.76
C GLY A 25 -20.55 -9.09 -9.97
N LEU A 26 -21.44 -8.41 -9.24
CA LEU A 26 -21.07 -7.29 -8.36
C LEU A 26 -21.15 -7.65 -6.87
N PHE A 27 -21.69 -8.82 -6.57
CA PHE A 27 -21.85 -9.32 -5.21
C PHE A 27 -20.69 -10.22 -4.83
N HIS A 28 -20.03 -9.88 -3.72
CA HIS A 28 -19.01 -10.74 -3.10
C HIS A 28 -19.62 -11.39 -1.85
N GLN A 29 -19.77 -12.70 -1.91
CA GLN A 29 -20.30 -13.46 -0.77
C GLN A 29 -19.14 -13.85 0.16
N HIS A 30 -19.21 -13.37 1.39
CA HIS A 30 -18.31 -13.87 2.43
C HIS A 30 -18.81 -15.21 2.95
N THR A 31 -18.04 -16.25 2.76
CA THR A 31 -18.23 -17.51 3.44
C THR A 31 -17.55 -17.40 4.81
N ASP A 32 -18.24 -17.85 5.87
CA ASP A 32 -17.75 -17.85 7.26
C ASP A 32 -17.35 -16.48 7.85
N GLY A 33 -17.85 -15.37 7.28
CA GLY A 33 -17.67 -14.04 7.85
C GLY A 33 -16.26 -13.45 7.71
N ASN A 34 -15.42 -13.98 6.81
CA ASN A 34 -14.09 -13.44 6.58
C ASN A 34 -14.14 -12.07 5.91
N PRO A 35 -13.56 -11.03 6.52
CA PRO A 35 -13.58 -9.70 5.94
C PRO A 35 -12.67 -9.60 4.72
N LEU A 36 -13.03 -8.73 3.79
CA LEU A 36 -12.12 -8.25 2.74
C LEU A 36 -10.95 -7.48 3.36
N PRO A 37 -9.80 -7.38 2.64
CA PRO A 37 -8.72 -6.50 3.06
C PRO A 37 -9.23 -5.08 3.36
N SER A 38 -8.87 -4.56 4.53
CA SER A 38 -9.32 -3.26 5.00
C SER A 38 -8.37 -2.15 4.54
N ALA A 39 -8.85 -1.20 3.74
CA ALA A 39 -8.06 -0.05 3.33
C ALA A 39 -7.50 0.73 4.54
N LYS A 40 -8.26 0.83 5.64
CA LYS A 40 -7.79 1.47 6.88
C LYS A 40 -6.62 0.70 7.51
N ALA A 41 -6.73 -0.62 7.63
CA ALA A 41 -5.65 -1.44 8.17
C ALA A 41 -4.41 -1.39 7.27
N LEU A 42 -4.58 -1.31 5.95
CA LEU A 42 -3.47 -1.14 5.01
C LEU A 42 -2.80 0.23 5.15
N CYS A 43 -3.54 1.31 5.45
CA CYS A 43 -2.93 2.60 5.84
C CYS A 43 -2.03 2.43 7.07
N ASP A 44 -2.52 1.78 8.12
CA ASP A 44 -1.75 1.57 9.35
C ASP A 44 -0.50 0.71 9.09
N ILE A 45 -0.59 -0.32 8.25
CA ILE A 45 0.53 -1.17 7.81
C ILE A 45 1.60 -0.32 7.10
N ILE A 46 1.20 0.53 6.15
CA ILE A 46 2.14 1.40 5.43
C ILE A 46 2.82 2.40 6.37
N GLU A 47 2.08 3.01 7.29
CA GLU A 47 2.67 3.93 8.26
C GLU A 47 3.63 3.23 9.23
N LEU A 48 3.32 2.00 9.68
CA LEU A 48 4.23 1.19 10.49
C LEU A 48 5.50 0.80 9.71
N ALA A 49 5.34 0.34 8.48
CA ALA A 49 6.48 -0.01 7.61
C ALA A 49 7.39 1.21 7.39
N ARG A 50 6.82 2.39 7.11
CA ARG A 50 7.59 3.64 6.96
C ARG A 50 8.25 4.07 8.25
N ALA A 51 7.60 3.93 9.41
CA ALA A 51 8.20 4.22 10.72
C ALA A 51 9.37 3.28 11.05
N ILE A 52 9.33 2.03 10.59
CA ILE A 52 10.44 1.08 10.69
C ILE A 52 11.55 1.46 9.72
N ILE A 53 11.24 1.76 8.47
CA ILE A 53 12.21 2.08 7.41
C ILE A 53 12.93 3.41 7.68
N PHE A 54 12.18 4.43 8.10
CA PHE A 54 12.66 5.79 8.38
C PHE A 54 12.40 6.17 9.85
N PRO A 55 13.14 5.60 10.82
CA PRO A 55 12.89 5.81 12.23
C PRO A 55 13.04 7.29 12.62
N GLY A 56 12.05 7.81 13.34
CA GLY A 56 12.00 9.18 13.80
C GLY A 56 11.33 10.17 12.83
N TYR A 57 11.07 9.79 11.58
CA TYR A 57 10.34 10.65 10.63
C TYR A 57 8.83 10.41 10.66
N PHE A 58 8.40 9.20 11.02
CA PHE A 58 7.00 8.80 11.05
C PHE A 58 6.62 8.26 12.42
N GLY A 59 5.33 8.37 12.78
CA GLY A 59 4.82 7.98 14.09
C GLY A 59 4.84 9.13 15.12
N ASN A 60 4.26 8.86 16.29
CA ASN A 60 4.04 9.88 17.34
C ASN A 60 5.07 9.85 18.47
N SER A 61 6.18 9.15 18.31
CA SER A 61 7.16 8.95 19.37
C SER A 61 8.49 9.67 19.09
N THR A 62 9.08 10.26 20.10
CA THR A 62 10.45 10.75 20.06
C THR A 62 11.41 9.57 20.05
N VAL A 63 12.03 9.32 18.90
CA VAL A 63 13.04 8.26 18.74
C VAL A 63 14.43 8.88 18.87
N ASN A 64 15.29 8.23 19.65
CA ASN A 64 16.70 8.59 19.79
C ASN A 64 17.57 7.32 19.75
N SER A 65 18.88 7.48 19.74
CA SER A 65 19.85 6.37 19.60
C SER A 65 19.71 5.28 20.69
N ARG A 66 19.12 5.58 21.86
CA ARG A 66 18.93 4.63 22.95
C ARG A 66 17.61 3.88 22.83
N THR A 67 16.60 4.50 22.21
CA THR A 67 15.24 3.96 22.14
C THR A 67 14.88 3.38 20.79
N VAL A 68 15.68 3.63 19.73
CA VAL A 68 15.37 3.22 18.37
C VAL A 68 15.13 1.71 18.22
N THR A 69 15.94 0.88 18.87
CA THR A 69 15.78 -0.59 18.82
C THR A 69 14.45 -1.04 19.41
N TYR A 70 14.07 -0.43 20.55
CA TYR A 70 12.78 -0.72 21.17
C TYR A 70 11.59 -0.31 20.27
N HIS A 71 11.64 0.89 19.70
CA HIS A 71 10.59 1.37 18.80
C HIS A 71 10.47 0.51 17.54
N ILE A 72 11.60 0.09 16.95
CA ILE A 72 11.58 -0.82 15.81
C ILE A 72 10.95 -2.16 16.23
N GLY A 73 11.33 -2.72 17.37
CA GLY A 73 10.80 -4.01 17.85
C GLY A 73 9.27 -3.98 18.02
N VAL A 74 8.75 -2.99 18.72
CA VAL A 74 7.28 -2.84 18.92
C VAL A 74 6.54 -2.65 17.59
N ASN A 75 7.11 -1.85 16.66
CA ASN A 75 6.47 -1.63 15.36
C ASN A 75 6.52 -2.89 14.47
N VAL A 76 7.58 -3.68 14.57
CA VAL A 76 7.70 -4.96 13.84
C VAL A 76 6.66 -5.96 14.32
N GLU A 77 6.45 -6.11 15.62
CA GLU A 77 5.40 -7.00 16.16
C GLU A 77 4.00 -6.55 15.68
N ARG A 78 3.67 -5.27 15.82
CA ARG A 78 2.39 -4.75 15.32
C ARG A 78 2.21 -4.91 13.83
N LEU A 79 3.28 -4.69 13.06
CA LEU A 79 3.26 -4.89 11.62
C LEU A 79 3.00 -6.35 11.26
N PHE A 80 3.64 -7.29 11.98
CA PHE A 80 3.45 -8.72 11.77
C PHE A 80 1.99 -9.13 11.99
N ASP A 81 1.38 -8.72 13.09
CA ASP A 81 0.00 -9.06 13.42
C ASP A 81 -0.98 -8.51 12.38
N LEU A 82 -0.91 -7.20 12.10
CA LEU A 82 -1.80 -6.55 11.13
C LEU A 82 -1.61 -7.10 9.71
N LEU A 83 -0.36 -7.33 9.32
CA LEU A 83 -0.05 -7.83 7.98
C LEU A 83 -0.54 -9.28 7.82
N THR A 84 -0.39 -10.12 8.83
CA THR A 84 -0.89 -11.49 8.82
C THR A 84 -2.41 -11.52 8.62
N GLU A 85 -3.16 -10.69 9.34
CA GLU A 85 -4.62 -10.60 9.20
C GLU A 85 -5.04 -10.13 7.79
N GLN A 86 -4.35 -9.13 7.25
CA GLN A 86 -4.69 -8.59 5.93
C GLN A 86 -4.28 -9.55 4.80
N ILE A 87 -3.13 -10.22 4.91
CA ILE A 87 -2.72 -11.25 3.94
C ILE A 87 -3.73 -12.40 3.94
N LEU A 88 -4.17 -12.85 5.11
CA LEU A 88 -5.20 -13.87 5.21
C LEU A 88 -6.48 -13.44 4.49
N ALA A 89 -6.95 -12.21 4.72
CA ALA A 89 -8.12 -11.66 4.02
C ALA A 89 -7.90 -11.60 2.50
N GLY A 90 -6.68 -11.27 2.03
CA GLY A 90 -6.32 -11.26 0.62
C GLY A 90 -6.32 -12.66 0.00
N LEU A 91 -5.75 -13.65 0.69
CA LEU A 91 -5.74 -15.06 0.24
C LEU A 91 -7.16 -15.62 0.14
N CYS A 92 -8.03 -15.30 1.11
CA CYS A 92 -9.44 -15.71 1.08
C CYS A 92 -10.23 -15.03 -0.06
N PHE A 93 -9.87 -13.80 -0.45
CA PHE A 93 -10.52 -13.12 -1.57
C PHE A 93 -10.25 -13.78 -2.92
N GLY A 94 -9.05 -14.36 -3.12
CA GLY A 94 -8.64 -14.99 -4.36
C GLY A 94 -9.09 -16.45 -4.52
N SER A 95 -9.73 -17.04 -3.50
CA SER A 95 -10.19 -18.42 -3.56
C SER A 95 -11.64 -18.48 -4.07
N ASP A 96 -11.85 -19.05 -5.26
CA ASP A 96 -13.18 -19.32 -5.84
C ASP A 96 -13.89 -20.52 -5.17
N ASP A 97 -13.26 -21.17 -4.21
CA ASP A 97 -13.80 -22.38 -3.58
C ASP A 97 -14.87 -22.03 -2.53
N GLU A 98 -16.05 -22.65 -2.68
CA GLU A 98 -17.11 -22.74 -1.65
C GLU A 98 -16.62 -23.41 -0.34
N CYS A 99 -15.34 -23.73 -0.25
CA CYS A 99 -14.73 -24.40 0.88
C CYS A 99 -14.38 -23.39 1.97
N SER A 100 -14.74 -23.66 3.21
CA SER A 100 -14.49 -22.90 4.41
C SER A 100 -13.14 -22.14 4.37
N CYS A 101 -13.21 -20.87 4.02
CA CYS A 101 -12.07 -19.98 4.09
C CYS A 101 -11.56 -19.88 5.53
N CYS A 102 -10.27 -19.67 5.72
CA CYS A 102 -9.56 -19.59 6.99
C CYS A 102 -9.33 -20.94 7.69
N THR A 103 -8.79 -21.89 6.95
CA THR A 103 -8.16 -23.06 7.54
C THR A 103 -6.92 -22.62 8.35
N GLU A 104 -6.55 -23.42 9.36
CA GLU A 104 -5.30 -23.21 10.10
C GLU A 104 -4.10 -23.11 9.17
N LEU A 105 -4.09 -23.89 8.10
CA LEU A 105 -3.05 -23.88 7.06
C LEU A 105 -2.92 -22.52 6.38
N GLN A 106 -4.05 -21.85 6.05
CA GLN A 106 -4.02 -20.52 5.43
C GLN A 106 -3.53 -19.44 6.41
N ARG A 107 -3.83 -19.61 7.69
CA ARG A 107 -3.29 -18.71 8.74
C ARG A 107 -1.78 -18.86 8.88
N GLU A 108 -1.27 -20.09 8.87
CA GLU A 108 0.16 -20.38 8.89
C GLU A 108 0.85 -19.83 7.63
N GLU A 109 0.23 -19.97 6.47
CA GLU A 109 0.72 -19.40 5.21
C GLU A 109 0.79 -17.88 5.27
N ALA A 110 -0.28 -17.21 5.70
CA ALA A 110 -0.32 -15.76 5.87
C ALA A 110 0.77 -15.26 6.83
N ALA A 111 0.95 -15.94 7.98
CA ALA A 111 1.99 -15.62 8.93
C ALA A 111 3.40 -15.84 8.36
N SER A 112 3.60 -16.91 7.58
CA SER A 112 4.86 -17.17 6.88
C SER A 112 5.20 -16.08 5.86
N ILE A 113 4.23 -15.62 5.09
CA ILE A 113 4.39 -14.51 4.13
C ILE A 113 4.71 -13.21 4.87
N ALA A 114 3.99 -12.89 5.95
CA ALA A 114 4.25 -11.72 6.77
C ALA A 114 5.67 -11.73 7.37
N ALA A 115 6.12 -12.87 7.89
CA ALA A 115 7.49 -13.01 8.41
C ALA A 115 8.54 -12.83 7.32
N ARG A 116 8.34 -13.37 6.12
CA ARG A 116 9.22 -13.18 4.96
C ARG A 116 9.28 -11.71 4.55
N PHE A 117 8.14 -11.03 4.45
CA PHE A 117 8.09 -9.59 4.17
C PHE A 117 8.92 -8.80 5.19
N ILE A 118 8.75 -9.07 6.48
CA ILE A 118 9.50 -8.39 7.55
C ILE A 118 11.01 -8.66 7.41
N SER A 119 11.40 -9.88 7.05
CA SER A 119 12.81 -10.21 6.82
C SER A 119 13.45 -9.42 5.66
N HIS A 120 12.65 -8.90 4.72
CA HIS A 120 13.09 -8.08 3.59
C HIS A 120 13.09 -6.56 3.89
N LEU A 121 12.54 -6.11 5.04
CA LEU A 121 12.56 -4.69 5.41
C LEU A 121 13.96 -4.05 5.44
N PRO A 122 15.04 -4.74 5.88
CA PRO A 122 16.39 -4.17 5.79
C PRO A 122 16.84 -3.88 4.35
N GLU A 123 16.45 -4.72 3.38
CA GLU A 123 16.73 -4.47 1.96
C GLU A 123 15.90 -3.33 1.41
N LEU A 124 14.59 -3.29 1.73
CA LEU A 124 13.70 -2.18 1.38
C LEU A 124 14.23 -0.85 1.91
N ARG A 125 14.75 -0.82 3.13
CA ARG A 125 15.40 0.37 3.69
C ARG A 125 16.62 0.78 2.86
N ARG A 126 17.47 -0.15 2.45
CA ARG A 126 18.67 0.16 1.66
C ARG A 126 18.33 0.73 0.30
N ILE A 127 17.35 0.15 -0.41
CA ILE A 127 16.96 0.65 -1.73
C ILE A 127 16.26 2.02 -1.62
N LEU A 128 15.38 2.20 -0.63
CA LEU A 128 14.71 3.49 -0.39
C LEU A 128 15.68 4.59 0.05
N ALA A 129 16.75 4.26 0.78
CA ALA A 129 17.80 5.22 1.07
C ALA A 129 18.47 5.75 -0.20
N THR A 130 18.68 4.88 -1.21
CA THR A 130 19.20 5.33 -2.51
C THR A 130 18.22 6.20 -3.29
N ASP A 131 16.91 5.94 -3.17
CA ASP A 131 15.88 6.77 -3.82
C ASP A 131 15.78 8.15 -3.17
N VAL A 132 15.90 8.23 -1.85
CA VAL A 132 16.00 9.51 -1.11
C VAL A 132 17.25 10.28 -1.54
N GLU A 133 18.38 9.61 -1.67
CA GLU A 133 19.61 10.22 -2.15
C GLU A 133 19.47 10.75 -3.59
N ALA A 134 18.82 10.00 -4.47
CA ALA A 134 18.54 10.40 -5.83
C ALA A 134 17.65 11.67 -5.89
N ALA A 135 16.63 11.72 -5.04
CA ALA A 135 15.74 12.89 -4.95
C ALA A 135 16.50 14.13 -4.43
N TYR A 136 17.30 13.95 -3.37
CA TYR A 136 18.11 15.03 -2.79
C TYR A 136 19.14 15.59 -3.77
N ASN A 137 19.89 14.71 -4.43
CA ASN A 137 20.91 15.11 -5.41
C ASN A 137 20.30 15.64 -6.71
N GLY A 138 19.08 15.26 -7.00
CA GLY A 138 18.37 15.64 -8.21
C GLY A 138 17.64 16.97 -8.14
N ASP A 139 17.40 17.51 -6.94
CA ASP A 139 16.66 18.76 -6.73
C ASP A 139 17.57 19.81 -6.06
N PRO A 140 17.98 20.85 -6.80
CA PRO A 140 18.78 21.95 -6.22
C PRO A 140 18.10 22.72 -5.06
N ALA A 141 16.77 22.60 -4.93
CA ALA A 141 16.00 23.23 -3.87
C ALA A 141 15.91 22.39 -2.59
N ALA A 142 16.35 21.13 -2.63
CA ALA A 142 16.33 20.25 -1.46
C ALA A 142 17.39 20.68 -0.43
N HIS A 143 16.98 20.91 0.80
CA HIS A 143 17.89 21.36 1.86
C HIS A 143 18.44 20.20 2.71
N SER A 144 17.71 19.06 2.79
CA SER A 144 18.11 17.91 3.61
C SER A 144 17.40 16.63 3.19
N PHE A 145 17.98 15.47 3.54
CA PHE A 145 17.29 14.17 3.42
C PHE A 145 15.99 14.14 4.23
N GLY A 146 15.96 14.82 5.38
CA GLY A 146 14.78 14.89 6.23
C GLY A 146 13.60 15.58 5.52
N GLU A 147 13.86 16.67 4.81
CA GLU A 147 12.87 17.36 3.98
C GLU A 147 12.34 16.43 2.86
N VAL A 148 13.24 15.78 2.15
CA VAL A 148 12.89 14.83 1.07
C VAL A 148 12.01 13.70 1.59
N ILE A 149 12.37 13.08 2.72
CA ILE A 149 11.59 11.99 3.33
C ILE A 149 10.20 12.46 3.77
N SER A 150 10.11 13.66 4.36
CA SER A 150 8.89 14.14 5.00
C SER A 150 7.92 14.83 4.03
N CYS A 151 8.43 15.48 2.98
CA CYS A 151 7.64 16.41 2.17
C CYS A 151 7.44 15.97 0.72
N TYR A 152 8.32 15.12 0.15
CA TYR A 152 8.27 14.82 -1.28
C TYR A 152 7.21 13.76 -1.62
N PRO A 153 6.18 14.10 -2.44
CA PRO A 153 5.16 13.14 -2.86
C PRO A 153 5.75 11.92 -3.58
N ALA A 154 6.82 12.14 -4.35
CA ALA A 154 7.51 11.06 -5.05
C ALA A 154 8.06 9.99 -4.09
N ILE A 155 8.64 10.39 -2.95
CA ILE A 155 9.13 9.44 -1.93
C ILE A 155 7.96 8.68 -1.28
N ARG A 156 6.80 9.32 -1.11
CA ARG A 156 5.56 8.65 -0.67
C ARG A 156 5.15 7.57 -1.66
N ALA A 157 5.05 7.91 -2.94
CA ALA A 157 4.66 6.99 -4.01
C ALA A 157 5.66 5.84 -4.17
N ILE A 158 6.95 6.13 -4.20
CA ILE A 158 8.02 5.12 -4.35
C ILE A 158 8.06 4.19 -3.13
N SER A 159 7.89 4.71 -1.91
CA SER A 159 7.85 3.88 -0.69
C SER A 159 6.69 2.88 -0.73
N ASN A 160 5.49 3.35 -1.06
CA ASN A 160 4.31 2.49 -1.19
C ASN A 160 4.49 1.46 -2.32
N TYR A 161 5.03 1.89 -3.47
CA TYR A 161 5.33 0.98 -4.59
C TYR A 161 6.28 -0.13 -4.16
N ARG A 162 7.41 0.17 -3.51
CA ARG A 162 8.39 -0.84 -3.12
C ARG A 162 7.84 -1.83 -2.10
N ILE A 163 7.02 -1.36 -1.14
CA ILE A 163 6.31 -2.22 -0.18
C ILE A 163 5.31 -3.12 -0.92
N ALA A 164 4.53 -2.54 -1.83
CA ALA A 164 3.54 -3.27 -2.62
C ALA A 164 4.19 -4.29 -3.57
N HIS A 165 5.30 -3.91 -4.23
CA HIS A 165 6.05 -4.79 -5.11
C HIS A 165 6.57 -6.03 -4.36
N GLU A 166 7.12 -5.85 -3.17
CA GLU A 166 7.59 -6.96 -2.33
C GLU A 166 6.45 -7.91 -1.95
N LEU A 167 5.30 -7.38 -1.55
CA LEU A 167 4.11 -8.20 -1.28
C LEU A 167 3.61 -8.94 -2.53
N LEU A 168 3.67 -8.31 -3.71
CA LEU A 168 3.33 -8.95 -4.97
C LEU A 168 4.28 -10.12 -5.29
N VAL A 169 5.59 -9.91 -5.12
CA VAL A 169 6.62 -10.96 -5.31
C VAL A 169 6.42 -12.12 -4.35
N LEU A 170 5.93 -11.85 -3.14
CA LEU A 170 5.56 -12.86 -2.15
C LEU A 170 4.23 -13.58 -2.46
N GLY A 171 3.54 -13.21 -3.53
CA GLY A 171 2.31 -13.86 -3.98
C GLY A 171 1.04 -13.36 -3.29
N VAL A 172 1.07 -12.21 -2.62
CA VAL A 172 -0.11 -11.66 -1.95
C VAL A 172 -1.08 -11.09 -2.99
N PRO A 173 -2.33 -11.56 -3.06
CA PRO A 173 -3.31 -11.04 -4.00
C PRO A 173 -3.93 -9.72 -3.51
N LEU A 174 -4.42 -8.90 -4.42
CA LEU A 174 -5.21 -7.67 -4.22
C LEU A 174 -4.49 -6.57 -3.42
N ILE A 175 -3.92 -6.87 -2.26
CA ILE A 175 -3.30 -5.91 -1.33
C ILE A 175 -2.25 -5.03 -2.00
N PRO A 176 -1.31 -5.56 -2.83
CA PRO A 176 -0.33 -4.72 -3.51
C PRO A 176 -0.97 -3.62 -4.35
N ARG A 177 -2.05 -3.95 -5.06
CA ARG A 177 -2.77 -2.99 -5.88
C ARG A 177 -3.47 -1.93 -5.04
N ILE A 178 -4.12 -2.31 -3.94
CA ILE A 178 -4.74 -1.34 -3.02
C ILE A 178 -3.70 -0.35 -2.49
N ILE A 179 -2.52 -0.82 -2.09
CA ILE A 179 -1.45 0.03 -1.56
C ILE A 179 -0.97 1.05 -2.60
N THR A 180 -0.80 0.65 -3.86
CA THR A 180 -0.37 1.59 -4.90
C THR A 180 -1.47 2.57 -5.28
N GLU A 181 -2.74 2.18 -5.28
CA GLU A 181 -3.87 3.10 -5.50
C GLU A 181 -4.02 4.13 -4.37
N MET A 182 -3.70 3.76 -3.13
CA MET A 182 -3.66 4.72 -2.02
C MET A 182 -2.60 5.82 -2.30
N ALA A 183 -1.40 5.43 -2.73
CA ALA A 183 -0.35 6.37 -3.09
C ALA A 183 -0.74 7.24 -4.29
N HIS A 184 -1.36 6.64 -5.32
CA HIS A 184 -1.88 7.36 -6.49
C HIS A 184 -2.91 8.43 -6.06
N SER A 185 -3.86 8.08 -5.20
CA SER A 185 -4.87 9.01 -4.69
C SER A 185 -4.28 10.18 -3.91
N GLU A 186 -3.18 9.96 -3.16
CA GLU A 186 -2.53 11.00 -2.37
C GLU A 186 -1.59 11.90 -3.19
N THR A 187 -0.90 11.33 -4.17
CA THR A 187 0.24 11.99 -4.83
C THR A 187 -0.01 12.33 -6.29
N GLY A 188 -1.02 11.71 -6.91
CA GLY A 188 -1.22 11.76 -8.36
C GLY A 188 -0.19 10.95 -9.17
N ILE A 189 0.63 10.12 -8.50
CA ILE A 189 1.65 9.26 -9.13
C ILE A 189 1.16 7.83 -9.09
N ASP A 190 0.88 7.24 -10.24
CA ASP A 190 0.44 5.86 -10.40
C ASP A 190 1.62 4.95 -10.76
N ILE A 191 2.01 4.06 -9.85
CA ILE A 191 3.04 3.06 -10.10
C ILE A 191 2.43 1.68 -9.84
N HIS A 192 2.29 0.89 -10.91
CA HIS A 192 1.78 -0.47 -10.76
C HIS A 192 2.76 -1.35 -9.97
N PRO A 193 2.30 -2.16 -9.00
CA PRO A 193 3.19 -2.97 -8.15
C PRO A 193 4.01 -4.01 -8.94
N GLY A 194 3.58 -4.40 -10.15
CA GLY A 194 4.30 -5.30 -11.04
C GLY A 194 5.46 -4.66 -11.82
N ALA A 195 5.58 -3.34 -11.83
CA ALA A 195 6.70 -2.67 -12.48
C ALA A 195 8.03 -3.09 -11.84
N ALA A 196 9.09 -3.22 -12.65
CA ALA A 196 10.45 -3.53 -12.17
C ALA A 196 11.28 -2.24 -12.16
N ILE A 197 11.57 -1.67 -10.99
CA ILE A 197 12.28 -0.39 -10.85
C ILE A 197 13.56 -0.60 -10.03
N GLY A 198 14.70 -0.26 -10.63
CA GLY A 198 16.02 -0.30 -9.99
C GLY A 198 16.13 0.72 -8.84
N GLY A 199 17.25 0.67 -8.13
CA GLY A 199 17.57 1.64 -7.07
C GLY A 199 18.05 2.99 -7.62
N TYR A 200 18.12 3.99 -6.74
CA TYR A 200 18.49 5.36 -7.08
C TYR A 200 17.50 5.96 -8.11
N PHE A 201 16.22 5.74 -7.85
CA PHE A 201 15.12 6.20 -8.69
C PHE A 201 14.40 7.37 -8.04
N THR A 202 14.07 8.38 -8.82
CA THR A 202 13.25 9.48 -8.34
C THR A 202 12.36 10.07 -9.43
N ILE A 203 11.28 10.72 -9.00
CA ILE A 203 10.34 11.45 -9.85
C ILE A 203 10.30 12.89 -9.32
N ASP A 204 10.50 13.84 -10.20
CA ASP A 204 10.42 15.26 -9.86
C ASP A 204 9.01 15.78 -10.14
N HIS A 205 8.36 16.33 -9.11
CA HIS A 205 6.94 16.70 -9.04
C HIS A 205 5.97 15.51 -9.21
N GLY A 206 5.88 14.94 -10.39
CA GLY A 206 5.30 13.63 -10.68
C GLY A 206 3.79 13.53 -10.86
N THR A 207 2.99 14.57 -10.59
CA THR A 207 1.51 14.50 -10.77
C THR A 207 1.15 14.10 -12.18
N GLY A 208 0.40 12.99 -12.34
CA GLY A 208 0.01 12.43 -13.63
C GLY A 208 1.04 11.49 -14.27
N VAL A 209 2.13 11.16 -13.58
CA VAL A 209 3.04 10.08 -14.01
C VAL A 209 2.35 8.74 -13.82
N VAL A 210 2.39 7.89 -14.87
CA VAL A 210 1.88 6.51 -14.86
C VAL A 210 2.99 5.56 -15.25
N ILE A 211 3.27 4.57 -14.39
CA ILE A 211 4.23 3.49 -14.62
C ILE A 211 3.47 2.16 -14.58
N GLY A 212 3.25 1.57 -15.76
CA GLY A 212 2.46 0.34 -15.91
C GLY A 212 3.19 -0.93 -15.47
N GLU A 213 2.44 -2.02 -15.38
CA GLU A 213 2.88 -3.34 -14.89
C GLU A 213 4.13 -3.87 -15.58
N THR A 214 4.21 -3.73 -16.89
CA THR A 214 5.29 -4.30 -17.71
C THR A 214 6.50 -3.38 -17.86
N CYS A 215 6.50 -2.22 -17.16
CA CYS A 215 7.62 -1.29 -17.22
C CYS A 215 8.85 -1.86 -16.54
N ILE A 216 10.01 -1.71 -17.20
CA ILE A 216 11.32 -2.03 -16.65
C ILE A 216 12.15 -0.75 -16.64
N ILE A 217 12.47 -0.27 -15.45
CA ILE A 217 13.27 0.94 -15.23
C ILE A 217 14.58 0.53 -14.55
N GLY A 218 15.71 0.88 -15.15
CA GLY A 218 17.05 0.56 -14.62
C GLY A 218 17.40 1.38 -13.37
N LYS A 219 18.67 1.27 -12.95
CA LYS A 219 19.21 2.08 -11.83
C LYS A 219 19.53 3.50 -12.31
N ASN A 220 19.53 4.47 -11.38
CA ASN A 220 19.91 5.87 -11.60
C ASN A 220 19.03 6.60 -12.64
N VAL A 221 17.73 6.34 -12.59
CA VAL A 221 16.75 7.00 -13.47
C VAL A 221 16.02 8.08 -12.71
N LYS A 222 15.94 9.29 -13.30
CA LYS A 222 15.10 10.39 -12.83
C LYS A 222 14.05 10.69 -13.89
N LEU A 223 12.79 10.70 -13.48
CA LEU A 223 11.67 11.15 -14.30
C LEU A 223 11.34 12.61 -13.93
N TYR A 224 11.10 13.41 -14.95
CA TYR A 224 10.68 14.79 -14.80
C TYR A 224 9.26 14.95 -15.35
N LEU A 225 8.41 15.64 -14.59
CA LEU A 225 7.23 16.25 -15.18
C LEU A 225 7.71 17.46 -15.99
N SER A 226 7.18 17.64 -17.23
CA SER A 226 7.56 18.75 -18.10
C SER A 226 7.27 20.09 -17.42
N LEU A 227 8.31 20.77 -16.95
CA LEU A 227 8.23 22.14 -16.43
C LEU A 227 8.58 23.08 -17.58
N ILE A 228 7.69 24.02 -17.86
CA ILE A 228 8.00 25.16 -18.73
C ILE A 228 8.64 26.23 -17.85
N HIS A 229 9.95 26.41 -17.98
CA HIS A 229 10.61 27.61 -17.48
C HIS A 229 10.34 28.74 -18.49
N ILE A 230 9.58 29.73 -18.06
CA ILE A 230 9.37 30.99 -18.81
C ILE A 230 10.44 31.99 -18.33
#